data_ac9aa9eaa2891a1614da7e749100faca
#
_entry.id   ac9aa9eaa2891a1614da7e749100faca
#
_cell.length_a   1.000
_cell.length_b   1.000
_cell.length_c   1.000
_cell.angle_alpha   90.00
_cell.angle_beta   90.00
_cell.angle_gamma   90.00
#
_symmetry.space_group_name_H-M   'P 1'
#
loop_
_entity.id
_entity.type
_entity.pdbx_description
1 polymer ?
#
loop_
_entity_poly.entity_id
_entity_poly.type
_entity_poly.pdbx_seq_one_letter_code
_entity_poly.pdbx_strand_id
1 'polypeptide(L)'
;FLAMSASVLLESYLFYSGFFYPLYLAGQGKMTCSGEIIDLILRDESIHGVYVGVLAQEIYNDLDEQEQKDAYETLEGLFRYLHENEEGYTAEVYDPIGLTAEVNVFLRYNANKAFMNLGFDPLFPEEEVNPIVFNGISTHTKQHDFFSKKGNGYVRAINVERLTDDDFKFEM
;
A
#
# COMPACT_ATOMS: atom_id res chain seq x y z
N PHE A 1 -14.83 12.29 -5.34
CA PHE A 1 -13.98 11.33 -6.06
C PHE A 1 -12.48 11.62 -5.87
N LEU A 2 -11.97 12.79 -6.28
CA LEU A 2 -10.52 13.10 -6.30
C LEU A 2 -9.83 12.97 -4.94
N ALA A 3 -10.48 13.39 -3.85
CA ALA A 3 -9.92 13.23 -2.51
C ALA A 3 -9.75 11.75 -2.11
N MET A 4 -10.71 10.91 -2.48
CA MET A 4 -10.64 9.47 -2.25
C MET A 4 -9.59 8.81 -3.16
N SER A 5 -9.49 9.25 -4.42
CA SER A 5 -8.45 8.77 -5.33
C SER A 5 -7.05 9.12 -4.81
N ALA A 6 -6.85 10.33 -4.29
CA ALA A 6 -5.60 10.72 -3.66
C ALA A 6 -5.27 9.85 -2.42
N SER A 7 -6.28 9.50 -1.61
CA SER A 7 -6.12 8.57 -0.50
C SER A 7 -5.71 7.17 -0.98
N VAL A 8 -6.36 6.65 -2.03
CA VAL A 8 -5.97 5.34 -2.61
C VAL A 8 -4.54 5.36 -3.14
N LEU A 9 -4.11 6.45 -3.80
CA LEU A 9 -2.72 6.59 -4.25
C LEU A 9 -1.75 6.65 -3.06
N LEU A 10 -2.11 7.32 -1.97
CA LEU A 10 -1.32 7.35 -0.75
C LEU A 10 -1.16 5.94 -0.17
N GLU A 11 -2.26 5.25 0.08
CA GLU A 11 -2.32 3.96 0.79
C GLU A 11 -1.79 2.78 -0.05
N SER A 12 -1.94 2.84 -1.38
CA SER A 12 -1.62 1.70 -2.25
C SER A 12 -0.35 1.90 -3.08
N TYR A 13 0.26 3.11 -3.06
CA TYR A 13 1.36 3.44 -3.97
C TYR A 13 2.52 4.19 -3.31
N LEU A 14 2.29 5.35 -2.64
CA LEU A 14 3.37 6.27 -2.25
C LEU A 14 4.33 5.75 -1.17
N PHE A 15 3.94 4.75 -0.37
CA PHE A 15 4.83 4.18 0.65
C PHE A 15 5.74 3.06 0.13
N TYR A 16 5.49 2.56 -1.06
CA TYR A 16 6.02 1.27 -1.49
C TYR A 16 7.47 1.32 -1.91
N SER A 17 7.96 2.47 -2.38
CA SER A 17 9.41 2.68 -2.60
C SER A 17 10.21 2.48 -1.31
N GLY A 18 9.71 3.01 -0.18
CA GLY A 18 10.32 2.86 1.14
C GLY A 18 10.19 1.44 1.72
N PHE A 19 9.15 0.69 1.33
CA PHE A 19 8.93 -0.68 1.80
C PHE A 19 9.78 -1.72 1.07
N PHE A 20 10.23 -1.42 -0.13
CA PHE A 20 10.99 -2.36 -0.96
C PHE A 20 12.21 -2.94 -0.25
N TYR A 21 13.09 -2.10 0.28
CA TYR A 21 14.36 -2.56 0.82
C TYR A 21 14.24 -3.37 2.12
N PRO A 22 13.42 -2.98 3.11
CA PRO A 22 13.13 -3.83 4.25
C PRO A 22 12.56 -5.20 3.87
N LEU A 23 11.65 -5.26 2.88
CA LEU A 23 11.10 -6.52 2.37
C LEU A 23 12.14 -7.34 1.62
N TYR A 24 12.99 -6.72 0.82
CA TYR A 24 14.10 -7.36 0.12
C TYR A 24 15.10 -7.98 1.10
N LEU A 25 15.43 -7.29 2.19
CA LEU A 25 16.28 -7.84 3.26
C LEU A 25 15.59 -8.98 4.01
N ALA A 26 14.32 -8.81 4.34
CA ALA A 26 13.53 -9.84 5.03
C ALA A 26 13.40 -11.13 4.20
N GLY A 27 13.22 -10.99 2.89
CA GLY A 27 13.18 -12.12 1.95
C GLY A 27 14.49 -12.91 1.86
N GLN A 28 15.61 -12.29 2.26
CA GLN A 28 16.93 -12.94 2.41
C GLN A 28 17.20 -13.44 3.84
N GLY A 29 16.22 -13.39 4.73
CA GLY A 29 16.37 -13.77 6.13
C GLY A 29 17.08 -12.72 7.00
N LYS A 30 17.26 -11.49 6.51
CA LYS A 30 17.87 -10.37 7.23
C LYS A 30 16.79 -9.41 7.70
N MET A 31 16.95 -8.81 8.89
CA MET A 31 15.99 -7.84 9.44
C MET A 31 14.53 -8.33 9.41
N THR A 32 14.30 -9.59 9.66
CA THR A 32 12.97 -10.23 9.53
C THR A 32 11.91 -9.55 10.40
N CYS A 33 12.26 -9.02 11.58
CA CYS A 33 11.32 -8.27 12.42
C CYS A 33 10.84 -6.97 11.73
N SER A 34 11.73 -6.28 11.01
CA SER A 34 11.33 -5.11 10.22
C SER A 34 10.39 -5.49 9.08
N GLY A 35 10.68 -6.59 8.38
CA GLY A 35 9.79 -7.14 7.36
C GLY A 35 8.42 -7.53 7.92
N GLU A 36 8.34 -8.08 9.13
CA GLU A 36 7.09 -8.40 9.82
C GLU A 36 6.25 -7.16 10.12
N ILE A 37 6.89 -6.07 10.54
CA ILE A 37 6.21 -4.80 10.76
C ILE A 37 5.66 -4.25 9.45
N ILE A 38 6.46 -4.24 8.38
CA ILE A 38 6.01 -3.79 7.06
C ILE A 38 4.85 -4.66 6.54
N ASP A 39 4.91 -5.98 6.70
CA ASP A 39 3.81 -6.89 6.32
C ASP A 39 2.49 -6.56 7.04
N LEU A 40 2.54 -6.21 8.33
CA LEU A 40 1.36 -5.77 9.07
C LEU A 40 0.80 -4.45 8.53
N ILE A 41 1.67 -3.48 8.24
CA ILE A 41 1.26 -2.21 7.62
C ILE A 41 0.62 -2.49 6.26
N LEU A 42 1.26 -3.27 5.38
CA LEU A 42 0.74 -3.59 4.06
C LEU A 42 -0.65 -4.24 4.08
N ARG A 43 -0.95 -5.03 5.11
CA ARG A 43 -2.29 -5.62 5.30
C ARG A 43 -3.34 -4.56 5.61
N ASP A 44 -3.02 -3.64 6.51
CA ASP A 44 -3.93 -2.56 6.86
C ASP A 44 -4.15 -1.64 5.65
N GLU A 45 -3.07 -1.24 4.96
CA GLU A 45 -3.13 -0.39 3.78
C GLU A 45 -3.86 -1.06 2.60
N SER A 46 -3.77 -2.38 2.47
CA SER A 46 -4.52 -3.10 1.44
C SER A 46 -6.04 -3.04 1.66
N ILE A 47 -6.48 -3.04 2.92
CA ILE A 47 -7.90 -2.89 3.27
C ILE A 47 -8.36 -1.46 2.99
N HIS A 48 -7.56 -0.46 3.40
CA HIS A 48 -7.86 0.95 3.18
C HIS A 48 -7.97 1.26 1.69
N GLY A 49 -6.97 0.85 0.89
CA GLY A 49 -6.94 1.09 -0.54
C GLY A 49 -8.16 0.49 -1.27
N VAL A 50 -8.56 -0.74 -0.92
CA VAL A 50 -9.75 -1.37 -1.51
C VAL A 50 -11.02 -0.70 -1.04
N TYR A 51 -11.18 -0.44 0.27
CA TYR A 51 -12.41 0.15 0.82
C TYR A 51 -12.67 1.56 0.28
N VAL A 52 -11.66 2.43 0.35
CA VAL A 52 -11.76 3.79 -0.18
C VAL A 52 -11.91 3.78 -1.70
N GLY A 53 -11.27 2.82 -2.38
CA GLY A 53 -11.41 2.61 -3.81
C GLY A 53 -12.86 2.29 -4.24
N VAL A 54 -13.53 1.40 -3.51
CA VAL A 54 -14.96 1.08 -3.77
C VAL A 54 -15.84 2.32 -3.59
N LEU A 55 -15.62 3.10 -2.53
CA LEU A 55 -16.37 4.35 -2.32
C LEU A 55 -16.10 5.38 -3.43
N ALA A 56 -14.85 5.47 -3.89
CA ALA A 56 -14.49 6.33 -5.01
C ALA A 56 -15.20 5.92 -6.30
N GLN A 57 -15.28 4.61 -6.59
CA GLN A 57 -16.00 4.08 -7.75
C GLN A 57 -17.49 4.44 -7.71
N GLU A 58 -18.15 4.31 -6.56
CA GLU A 58 -19.56 4.68 -6.41
C GLU A 58 -19.77 6.16 -6.76
N ILE A 59 -18.94 7.05 -6.20
CA ILE A 59 -19.03 8.49 -6.49
C ILE A 59 -18.72 8.78 -7.97
N TYR A 60 -17.74 8.09 -8.56
CA TYR A 60 -17.39 8.26 -9.97
C TYR A 60 -18.52 7.86 -10.90
N ASN A 61 -19.23 6.78 -10.59
CA ASN A 61 -20.35 6.29 -11.36
C ASN A 61 -21.59 7.21 -11.31
N ASP A 62 -21.71 8.05 -10.27
CA ASP A 62 -22.78 9.04 -10.13
C ASP A 62 -22.49 10.34 -10.94
N LEU A 63 -21.27 10.53 -11.44
CA LEU A 63 -20.89 11.67 -12.26
C LEU A 63 -21.42 11.51 -13.70
N ASP A 64 -21.67 12.63 -14.36
CA ASP A 64 -21.95 12.61 -15.80
C ASP A 64 -20.68 12.30 -16.63
N GLU A 65 -20.86 12.00 -17.94
CA GLU A 65 -19.76 11.60 -18.82
C GLU A 65 -18.64 12.66 -18.92
N GLN A 66 -18.99 13.95 -18.87
CA GLN A 66 -17.98 15.01 -18.94
C GLN A 66 -17.25 15.15 -17.60
N GLU A 67 -17.97 15.07 -16.50
CA GLU A 67 -17.40 15.08 -15.15
C GLU A 67 -16.48 13.88 -14.91
N GLN A 68 -16.86 12.69 -15.37
CA GLN A 68 -16.02 11.48 -15.32
C GLN A 68 -14.71 11.68 -16.07
N LYS A 69 -14.78 12.23 -17.28
CA LYS A 69 -13.59 12.51 -18.07
C LYS A 69 -12.66 13.51 -17.40
N ASP A 70 -13.20 14.64 -16.94
CA ASP A 70 -12.43 15.68 -16.27
C ASP A 70 -11.79 15.17 -14.96
N ALA A 71 -12.53 14.35 -14.21
CA ALA A 71 -12.07 13.71 -12.99
C ALA A 71 -10.94 12.71 -13.26
N TYR A 72 -11.06 11.90 -14.32
CA TYR A 72 -10.01 10.95 -14.71
C TYR A 72 -8.75 11.67 -15.20
N GLU A 73 -8.88 12.69 -16.05
CA GLU A 73 -7.74 13.50 -16.52
C GLU A 73 -7.00 14.17 -15.35
N THR A 74 -7.75 14.63 -14.34
CA THR A 74 -7.17 15.23 -13.13
C THR A 74 -6.43 14.17 -12.28
N LEU A 75 -7.02 12.99 -12.11
CA LEU A 75 -6.39 11.87 -11.42
C LEU A 75 -5.10 11.43 -12.13
N GLU A 76 -5.14 11.28 -13.45
CA GLU A 76 -3.97 10.89 -14.24
C GLU A 76 -2.85 11.93 -14.13
N GLY A 77 -3.21 13.22 -14.18
CA GLY A 77 -2.25 14.32 -13.98
C GLY A 77 -1.60 14.30 -12.61
N LEU A 78 -2.39 14.07 -11.54
CA LEU A 78 -1.88 13.91 -10.19
C LEU A 78 -0.95 12.70 -10.08
N PHE A 79 -1.37 11.56 -10.59
CA PHE A 79 -0.55 10.34 -10.56
C PHE A 79 0.77 10.54 -11.29
N ARG A 80 0.77 11.15 -12.47
CA ARG A 80 1.99 11.41 -13.24
C ARG A 80 3.00 12.26 -12.45
N TYR A 81 2.51 13.31 -11.81
CA TYR A 81 3.34 14.16 -10.94
C TYR A 81 3.94 13.37 -9.76
N LEU A 82 3.12 12.54 -9.09
CA LEU A 82 3.58 11.71 -7.98
C LEU A 82 4.57 10.63 -8.44
N HIS A 83 4.34 10.06 -9.62
CA HIS A 83 5.21 9.02 -10.18
C HIS A 83 6.60 9.56 -10.53
N GLU A 84 6.68 10.74 -11.14
CA GLU A 84 7.95 11.41 -11.40
C GLU A 84 8.74 11.70 -10.10
N ASN A 85 8.04 12.10 -9.04
CA ASN A 85 8.66 12.31 -7.73
C ASN A 85 9.17 10.99 -7.13
N GLU A 86 8.39 9.90 -7.22
CA GLU A 86 8.79 8.59 -6.71
C GLU A 86 9.98 8.01 -7.50
N GLU A 87 10.01 8.17 -8.83
CA GLU A 87 11.16 7.76 -9.64
C GLU A 87 12.43 8.56 -9.28
N GLY A 88 12.29 9.88 -9.07
CA GLY A 88 13.39 10.74 -8.61
C GLY A 88 13.93 10.30 -7.25
N TYR A 89 13.05 10.08 -6.28
CA TYR A 89 13.40 9.56 -4.96
C TYR A 89 14.05 8.17 -5.05
N THR A 90 13.50 7.30 -5.87
CA THR A 90 14.04 5.95 -6.09
C THR A 90 15.45 6.00 -6.66
N ALA A 91 15.72 6.87 -7.62
CA ALA A 91 17.07 7.05 -8.16
C ALA A 91 18.05 7.53 -7.09
N GLU A 92 17.67 8.54 -6.30
CA GLU A 92 18.51 9.08 -5.24
C GLU A 92 18.89 8.02 -4.19
N VAL A 93 17.92 7.20 -3.76
CA VAL A 93 18.11 6.23 -2.68
C VAL A 93 18.71 4.91 -3.15
N TYR A 94 18.34 4.43 -4.33
CA TYR A 94 18.63 3.07 -4.77
C TYR A 94 19.71 2.95 -5.85
N ASP A 95 20.08 4.01 -6.57
CA ASP A 95 21.20 3.99 -7.51
C ASP A 95 22.52 3.56 -6.84
N PRO A 96 22.85 4.07 -5.63
CA PRO A 96 24.10 3.69 -4.97
C PRO A 96 24.24 2.20 -4.66
N ILE A 97 23.12 1.46 -4.59
CA ILE A 97 23.09 0.02 -4.28
C ILE A 97 22.62 -0.82 -5.48
N GLY A 98 22.36 -0.20 -6.64
CA GLY A 98 22.04 -0.89 -7.89
C GLY A 98 20.66 -1.53 -7.94
N LEU A 99 19.67 -1.03 -7.17
CA LEU A 99 18.34 -1.60 -7.07
C LEU A 99 17.24 -0.74 -7.72
N THR A 100 17.56 0.40 -8.30
CA THR A 100 16.61 1.36 -8.88
C THR A 100 15.66 0.72 -9.88
N ALA A 101 16.17 -0.12 -10.79
CA ALA A 101 15.34 -0.78 -11.79
C ALA A 101 14.29 -1.71 -11.15
N GLU A 102 14.68 -2.47 -10.13
CA GLU A 102 13.80 -3.40 -9.44
C GLU A 102 12.74 -2.67 -8.60
N VAL A 103 13.12 -1.56 -7.96
CA VAL A 103 12.19 -0.70 -7.22
C VAL A 103 11.19 -0.06 -8.17
N ASN A 104 11.60 0.41 -9.34
CA ASN A 104 10.68 0.99 -10.33
C ASN A 104 9.68 -0.05 -10.86
N VAL A 105 10.07 -1.31 -11.05
CA VAL A 105 9.13 -2.41 -11.36
C VAL A 105 8.11 -2.58 -10.22
N PHE A 106 8.56 -2.56 -8.97
CA PHE A 106 7.68 -2.68 -7.81
C PHE A 106 6.73 -1.49 -7.67
N LEU A 107 7.18 -0.28 -7.98
CA LEU A 107 6.33 0.91 -8.03
C LEU A 107 5.24 0.79 -9.10
N ARG A 108 5.58 0.40 -10.34
CA ARG A 108 4.59 0.21 -11.41
C ARG A 108 3.56 -0.86 -11.08
N TYR A 109 3.99 -1.95 -10.46
CA TYR A 109 3.10 -2.99 -9.96
C TYR A 109 2.07 -2.45 -8.95
N ASN A 110 2.50 -1.63 -8.00
CA ASN A 110 1.61 -1.04 -7.00
C ASN A 110 0.76 0.10 -7.57
N ALA A 111 1.26 0.87 -8.54
CA ALA A 111 0.46 1.83 -9.29
C ALA A 111 -0.71 1.15 -10.02
N ASN A 112 -0.45 0.03 -10.70
CA ASN A 112 -1.51 -0.77 -11.32
C ASN A 112 -2.57 -1.21 -10.29
N LYS A 113 -2.15 -1.67 -9.11
CA LYS A 113 -3.08 -2.02 -8.03
C LYS A 113 -3.92 -0.83 -7.56
N ALA A 114 -3.32 0.35 -7.41
CA ALA A 114 -4.04 1.54 -7.00
C ALA A 114 -5.12 1.91 -8.03
N PHE A 115 -4.82 1.87 -9.33
CA PHE A 115 -5.79 2.12 -10.39
C PHE A 115 -6.88 1.05 -10.45
N MET A 116 -6.55 -0.21 -10.29
CA MET A 116 -7.53 -1.29 -10.20
C MET A 116 -8.45 -1.13 -8.98
N ASN A 117 -7.95 -0.68 -7.83
CA ASN A 117 -8.78 -0.36 -6.67
C ASN A 117 -9.77 0.76 -6.96
N LEU A 118 -9.42 1.70 -7.85
CA LEU A 118 -10.30 2.78 -8.32
C LEU A 118 -11.24 2.36 -9.46
N GLY A 119 -11.17 1.10 -9.91
CA GLY A 119 -12.01 0.56 -10.99
C GLY A 119 -11.50 0.86 -12.39
N PHE A 120 -10.25 1.29 -12.54
CA PHE A 120 -9.63 1.55 -13.83
C PHE A 120 -8.70 0.42 -14.28
N ASP A 121 -8.39 0.38 -15.57
CA ASP A 121 -7.42 -0.54 -16.13
C ASP A 121 -5.99 -0.23 -15.62
N PRO A 122 -5.12 -1.24 -15.59
CA PRO A 122 -3.70 -1.05 -15.28
C PRO A 122 -3.03 -0.03 -16.22
N LEU A 123 -2.21 0.86 -15.65
CA LEU A 123 -1.48 1.88 -16.44
C LEU A 123 -0.23 1.34 -17.12
N PHE A 124 0.41 0.35 -16.50
CA PHE A 124 1.69 -0.20 -16.96
C PHE A 124 1.51 -1.66 -17.39
N PRO A 125 2.34 -2.14 -18.34
CA PRO A 125 2.41 -3.55 -18.66
C PRO A 125 2.68 -4.41 -17.43
N GLU A 126 2.25 -5.66 -17.46
CA GLU A 126 2.60 -6.64 -16.42
C GLU A 126 4.10 -6.90 -16.44
N GLU A 127 4.75 -6.74 -15.29
CA GLU A 127 6.18 -6.99 -15.08
C GLU A 127 6.36 -7.91 -13.88
N GLU A 128 7.40 -8.75 -13.92
CA GLU A 128 7.71 -9.65 -12.82
C GLU A 128 8.47 -8.90 -11.72
N VAL A 129 7.82 -8.73 -10.57
CA VAL A 129 8.44 -8.18 -9.37
C VAL A 129 9.44 -9.18 -8.80
N ASN A 130 10.58 -8.69 -8.30
CA ASN A 130 11.60 -9.54 -7.69
C ASN A 130 11.01 -10.47 -6.62
N PRO A 131 11.09 -11.81 -6.79
CA PRO A 131 10.45 -12.77 -5.89
C PRO A 131 10.98 -12.71 -4.46
N ILE A 132 12.19 -12.18 -4.24
CA ILE A 132 12.76 -11.99 -2.89
C ILE A 132 11.89 -11.03 -2.07
N VAL A 133 11.34 -9.99 -2.69
CA VAL A 133 10.45 -9.03 -2.03
C VAL A 133 9.15 -9.71 -1.58
N PHE A 134 8.57 -10.55 -2.44
CA PHE A 134 7.39 -11.34 -2.07
C PHE A 134 7.68 -12.36 -0.97
N ASN A 135 8.87 -12.96 -0.94
CA ASN A 135 9.28 -13.82 0.18
C ASN A 135 9.34 -13.04 1.50
N GLY A 136 9.68 -11.75 1.46
CA GLY A 136 9.66 -10.87 2.63
C GLY A 136 8.25 -10.62 3.19
N ILE A 137 7.24 -10.64 2.31
CA ILE A 137 5.82 -10.48 2.66
C ILE A 137 5.22 -11.84 3.11
N SER A 138 5.72 -12.96 2.57
CA SER A 138 5.12 -14.28 2.81
C SER A 138 5.27 -14.74 4.26
N THR A 139 4.15 -14.90 4.93
CA THR A 139 4.07 -15.44 6.30
C THR A 139 4.31 -16.96 6.36
N HIS A 140 4.23 -17.67 5.24
CA HIS A 140 4.37 -19.12 5.19
C HIS A 140 5.81 -19.63 5.41
N THR A 141 6.82 -18.78 5.21
CA THR A 141 8.23 -19.11 5.47
C THR A 141 8.67 -18.79 6.89
N LYS A 142 7.83 -18.15 7.68
CA LYS A 142 8.09 -17.85 9.10
C LYS A 142 7.80 -19.12 9.91
N GLN A 143 8.79 -20.02 10.02
CA GLN A 143 8.76 -21.06 11.04
C GLN A 143 8.74 -20.35 12.38
N HIS A 144 7.58 -20.37 13.04
CA HIS A 144 7.48 -20.01 14.44
C HIS A 144 8.27 -21.04 15.23
N ASP A 145 9.51 -20.73 15.54
CA ASP A 145 10.18 -21.41 16.62
C ASP A 145 9.45 -21.04 17.92
N PHE A 146 8.71 -22.00 18.44
CA PHE A 146 7.85 -21.86 19.61
C PHE A 146 8.61 -21.31 20.84
N PHE A 147 9.92 -21.40 20.84
CA PHE A 147 10.78 -21.02 21.97
C PHE A 147 11.48 -19.67 21.80
N SER A 148 11.61 -19.13 20.59
CA SER A 148 12.46 -17.95 20.34
C SER A 148 11.71 -16.69 19.88
N LYS A 149 10.44 -16.78 19.51
CA LYS A 149 9.65 -15.61 19.07
C LYS A 149 8.24 -15.62 19.69
N LYS A 150 7.92 -14.57 20.44
CA LYS A 150 6.52 -14.24 20.73
C LYS A 150 5.84 -13.94 19.39
N GLY A 151 4.80 -14.72 19.04
CA GLY A 151 4.00 -14.46 17.85
C GLY A 151 3.41 -13.05 17.92
N ASN A 152 3.69 -12.22 16.92
CA ASN A 152 3.03 -10.93 16.70
C ASN A 152 1.62 -11.13 16.10
N GLY A 153 0.86 -12.09 16.67
CA GLY A 153 -0.57 -12.14 16.39
C GLY A 153 -1.24 -10.97 17.12
N TYR A 154 -2.11 -10.25 16.46
CA TYR A 154 -3.06 -9.36 17.11
C TYR A 154 -3.70 -10.17 18.26
N VAL A 155 -3.28 -9.91 19.49
CA VAL A 155 -3.97 -10.43 20.64
C VAL A 155 -5.29 -9.69 20.68
N ARG A 156 -6.35 -10.35 20.21
CA ARG A 156 -7.71 -9.85 20.36
C ARG A 156 -7.87 -9.47 21.82
N ALA A 157 -8.08 -8.20 22.11
CA ALA A 157 -8.31 -7.73 23.46
C ALA A 157 -9.50 -8.52 24.03
N ILE A 158 -9.22 -9.40 25.00
CA ILE A 158 -10.24 -10.31 25.56
C ILE A 158 -11.22 -9.53 26.45
N ASN A 159 -10.84 -8.32 26.87
CA ASN A 159 -11.66 -7.40 27.64
C ASN A 159 -11.76 -6.06 26.91
N VAL A 160 -12.61 -6.00 25.90
CA VAL A 160 -13.08 -4.70 25.39
C VAL A 160 -14.24 -4.30 26.29
N GLU A 161 -14.04 -3.26 27.11
CA GLU A 161 -15.12 -2.60 27.80
C GLU A 161 -16.14 -2.15 26.76
N ARG A 162 -17.42 -2.49 26.95
CA ARG A 162 -18.46 -2.09 25.99
C ARG A 162 -18.62 -0.59 26.03
N LEU A 163 -18.44 0.06 24.89
CA LEU A 163 -18.76 1.47 24.73
C LEU A 163 -20.25 1.67 25.07
N THR A 164 -20.50 2.65 25.90
CA THR A 164 -21.82 3.09 26.31
C THR A 164 -22.08 4.52 25.80
N ASP A 165 -23.34 4.95 25.80
CA ASP A 165 -23.69 6.32 25.38
C ASP A 165 -23.02 7.40 26.26
N ASP A 166 -22.54 7.03 27.44
CA ASP A 166 -21.82 7.93 28.34
C ASP A 166 -20.39 8.22 27.90
N ASP A 167 -19.78 7.32 27.14
CA ASP A 167 -18.43 7.49 26.60
C ASP A 167 -18.37 8.55 25.49
N PHE A 168 -19.53 8.98 24.99
CA PHE A 168 -19.66 10.00 23.94
C PHE A 168 -20.18 11.35 24.48
N LYS A 169 -20.27 11.52 25.80
CA LYS A 169 -20.64 12.80 26.44
C LYS A 169 -19.38 13.62 26.67
N PHE A 170 -19.19 14.63 25.83
CA PHE A 170 -18.13 15.62 26.02
C PHE A 170 -18.65 16.80 26.82
N GLU A 171 -18.02 17.13 27.95
CA GLU A 171 -18.27 18.39 28.64
C GLU A 171 -17.78 19.54 27.76
N MET A 172 -18.71 20.46 27.43
CA MET A 172 -18.39 21.68 26.68
C MET A 172 -17.89 22.77 27.63
#